data_d785bae53eb7f7b22e862ea12530ab77
#
_entry.id   d785bae53eb7f7b22e862ea12530ab77
#
_cell.length_a   1.000
_cell.length_b   1.000
_cell.length_c   1.000
_cell.angle_alpha   90.00
_cell.angle_beta   90.00
_cell.angle_gamma   90.00
#
_symmetry.space_group_name_H-M   'P 1'
#
loop_
_entity.id
_entity.type
_entity.pdbx_description
1 polymer ?
#
loop_
_entity_poly.entity_id
_entity_poly.type
_entity_poly.pdbx_seq_one_letter_code
_entity_poly.pdbx_strand_id
1 'polypeptide(L)'
;MAYLKSKTLFFTTSPRTPLKMIPEIQVLYNNFEGKKWNTKTQVEFIKKLAEGNDFDGKGSEKDMAFSARDRINRAPKALGFVDLKPHINLTEAGENFISGKRTEEVLLRQLLKFQLPSPYHMEPEKFKGIFCVKPYLEIFRLIYELGTISFDELMIFGMQLTHYNKFDSIVAEIKTFRRMKLYAKLSYKTFRGNYLKEQVEKIYADDINDGNTKTRESRDKSIDKFVTTKSRNLRDYADACFRYLRATGMVEISQRGHSISIMPEKRKEVEFFLSMVDRKPVYIDDENNYKKYLFDGSVPELYSDNRFRLIEQVKEVTGKSEKLEEHTTNELKDILENAIANKKKQIISKQITELKEYKNYADVIDTFDDIKNNVLYDAPLMLEWNTWRAMTMLDG
;
A
#
# COMPACT_ATOMS: atom_id res chain seq x y z
N MET A 1 17.54 -14.15 2.22
CA MET A 1 16.21 -14.47 2.76
C MET A 1 16.05 -13.79 4.10
N ALA A 2 14.84 -13.35 4.43
CA ALA A 2 14.53 -12.67 5.70
C ALA A 2 13.75 -13.59 6.63
N TYR A 3 13.96 -13.46 7.96
CA TYR A 3 13.13 -14.15 8.95
C TYR A 3 11.82 -13.41 9.17
N LEU A 4 10.71 -14.13 9.27
CA LEU A 4 9.41 -13.60 9.68
C LEU A 4 9.30 -13.49 11.21
N LYS A 5 10.06 -12.55 11.80
CA LYS A 5 10.08 -12.34 13.26
C LYS A 5 9.01 -11.37 13.78
N SER A 6 8.18 -10.82 12.91
CA SER A 6 7.14 -9.87 13.31
C SER A 6 5.93 -10.62 13.91
N LYS A 7 5.23 -10.00 14.84
CA LYS A 7 3.92 -10.46 15.34
C LYS A 7 2.76 -9.75 14.61
N THR A 8 3.08 -8.82 13.72
CA THR A 8 2.13 -8.00 12.94
C THR A 8 2.50 -8.00 11.47
N LEU A 9 1.57 -7.63 10.61
CA LEU A 9 1.88 -7.35 9.21
C LEU A 9 2.98 -6.29 9.12
N PHE A 10 3.77 -6.39 8.07
CA PHE A 10 4.75 -5.39 7.70
C PHE A 10 4.67 -5.15 6.20
N PHE A 11 4.81 -3.89 5.83
CA PHE A 11 4.78 -3.45 4.45
C PHE A 11 6.09 -2.81 4.08
N THR A 12 6.37 -2.75 2.79
CA THR A 12 7.59 -2.11 2.31
C THR A 12 7.49 -0.60 2.52
N THR A 13 8.45 -0.06 3.26
CA THR A 13 8.57 1.37 3.53
C THR A 13 9.67 2.04 2.72
N SER A 14 10.32 1.29 1.82
CA SER A 14 11.37 1.79 0.91
C SER A 14 11.18 1.13 -0.48
N PRO A 15 10.71 1.89 -1.48
CA PRO A 15 10.13 3.24 -1.33
C PRO A 15 8.73 3.19 -0.69
N ARG A 16 8.36 4.22 0.07
CA ARG A 16 7.00 4.36 0.62
C ARG A 16 5.97 4.64 -0.46
N THR A 17 6.34 5.38 -1.47
CA THR A 17 5.49 5.69 -2.63
C THR A 17 5.84 4.74 -3.76
N PRO A 18 4.92 3.83 -4.17
CA PRO A 18 5.26 2.75 -5.09
C PRO A 18 5.74 3.22 -6.45
N LEU A 19 5.26 4.33 -6.98
CA LEU A 19 5.68 4.85 -8.29
C LEU A 19 7.17 5.27 -8.31
N LYS A 20 7.77 5.57 -7.15
CA LYS A 20 9.22 5.81 -7.05
C LYS A 20 10.07 4.58 -7.37
N MET A 21 9.49 3.39 -7.45
CA MET A 21 10.19 2.19 -7.93
C MET A 21 10.50 2.27 -9.43
N ILE A 22 9.70 2.97 -10.23
CA ILE A 22 9.87 3.02 -11.69
C ILE A 22 11.26 3.53 -12.09
N PRO A 23 11.70 4.73 -11.70
CA PRO A 23 13.05 5.20 -12.05
C PRO A 23 14.16 4.31 -11.45
N GLU A 24 13.97 3.76 -10.25
CA GLU A 24 14.95 2.86 -9.64
C GLU A 24 15.11 1.55 -10.44
N ILE A 25 14.00 0.95 -10.92
CA ILE A 25 14.01 -0.24 -11.76
C ILE A 25 14.59 0.08 -13.14
N GLN A 26 14.26 1.23 -13.73
CA GLN A 26 14.81 1.67 -15.02
C GLN A 26 16.33 1.83 -14.95
N VAL A 27 16.86 2.47 -13.89
CA VAL A 27 18.32 2.60 -13.69
C VAL A 27 18.95 1.23 -13.51
N LEU A 28 18.33 0.31 -12.75
CA LEU A 28 18.82 -1.04 -12.55
C LEU A 28 18.89 -1.81 -13.87
N TYR A 29 17.83 -1.81 -14.64
CA TYR A 29 17.73 -2.53 -15.91
C TYR A 29 18.69 -1.97 -16.94
N ASN A 30 18.63 -0.67 -17.22
CA ASN A 30 19.41 -0.05 -18.29
C ASN A 30 20.95 -0.15 -18.10
N ASN A 31 21.43 -0.29 -16.85
CA ASN A 31 22.89 -0.26 -16.58
C ASN A 31 23.46 -1.57 -16.05
N PHE A 32 22.59 -2.47 -15.55
CA PHE A 32 23.06 -3.65 -14.79
C PHE A 32 22.40 -4.95 -15.18
N GLU A 33 21.53 -4.99 -16.19
CA GLU A 33 20.95 -6.22 -16.71
C GLU A 33 22.05 -7.26 -17.02
N GLY A 34 21.80 -8.52 -16.74
CA GLY A 34 22.73 -9.62 -16.93
C GLY A 34 23.90 -9.68 -15.94
N LYS A 35 24.09 -8.66 -15.09
CA LYS A 35 25.15 -8.66 -14.06
C LYS A 35 24.68 -9.39 -12.79
N LYS A 36 25.64 -9.85 -11.99
CA LYS A 36 25.34 -10.39 -10.65
C LYS A 36 25.01 -9.27 -9.67
N TRP A 37 23.97 -9.45 -8.87
CA TRP A 37 23.59 -8.51 -7.80
C TRP A 37 24.48 -8.69 -6.56
N ASN A 38 25.75 -8.32 -6.66
CA ASN A 38 26.75 -8.39 -5.59
C ASN A 38 27.05 -6.98 -5.02
N THR A 39 27.89 -6.93 -3.98
CA THR A 39 28.22 -5.66 -3.29
C THR A 39 28.79 -4.60 -4.26
N LYS A 40 29.63 -5.00 -5.21
CA LYS A 40 30.20 -4.07 -6.20
C LYS A 40 29.08 -3.46 -7.06
N THR A 41 28.23 -4.28 -7.65
CA THR A 41 27.09 -3.82 -8.48
C THR A 41 26.12 -2.98 -7.67
N GLN A 42 25.87 -3.31 -6.40
CA GLN A 42 24.99 -2.54 -5.51
C GLN A 42 25.52 -1.12 -5.25
N VAL A 43 26.84 -0.98 -5.04
CA VAL A 43 27.47 0.33 -4.86
C VAL A 43 27.43 1.15 -6.15
N GLU A 44 27.73 0.52 -7.29
CA GLU A 44 27.67 1.16 -8.62
C GLU A 44 26.23 1.62 -8.94
N PHE A 45 25.22 0.81 -8.58
CA PHE A 45 23.81 1.17 -8.75
C PHE A 45 23.42 2.45 -7.98
N ILE A 46 23.82 2.59 -6.71
CA ILE A 46 23.52 3.81 -5.93
C ILE A 46 24.22 5.03 -6.52
N LYS A 47 25.47 4.89 -6.98
CA LYS A 47 26.20 5.98 -7.65
C LYS A 47 25.44 6.41 -8.91
N LYS A 48 25.02 5.44 -9.72
CA LYS A 48 24.30 5.71 -10.96
C LYS A 48 22.93 6.34 -10.72
N LEU A 49 22.23 5.87 -9.68
CA LEU A 49 20.94 6.44 -9.28
C LEU A 49 21.09 7.90 -8.80
N ALA A 50 22.18 8.22 -8.10
CA ALA A 50 22.48 9.57 -7.60
C ALA A 50 22.83 10.59 -8.71
N GLU A 51 23.16 10.12 -9.93
CA GLU A 51 23.33 10.99 -11.10
C GLU A 51 21.99 11.49 -11.66
N GLY A 52 20.86 10.84 -11.28
CA GLY A 52 19.52 11.21 -11.73
C GLY A 52 18.82 12.19 -10.78
N ASN A 53 17.77 12.85 -11.29
CA ASN A 53 16.98 13.81 -10.51
C ASN A 53 15.99 13.17 -9.53
N ASP A 54 15.77 11.85 -9.65
CA ASP A 54 14.76 11.11 -8.86
C ASP A 54 15.31 10.51 -7.55
N PHE A 55 16.56 10.82 -7.22
CA PHE A 55 17.23 10.27 -6.06
C PHE A 55 17.22 11.26 -4.88
N ASP A 56 16.47 10.96 -3.84
CA ASP A 56 16.37 11.77 -2.62
C ASP A 56 17.61 11.64 -1.69
N GLY A 57 18.57 10.75 -2.00
CA GLY A 57 19.79 10.51 -1.21
C GLY A 57 20.98 11.32 -1.74
N LYS A 58 22.03 11.42 -0.92
CA LYS A 58 23.26 12.15 -1.30
C LYS A 58 24.27 11.31 -2.10
N GLY A 59 23.98 10.00 -2.37
CA GLY A 59 24.93 9.09 -3.05
C GLY A 59 26.23 8.82 -2.29
N SER A 60 26.33 9.32 -1.06
CA SER A 60 27.52 9.20 -0.16
C SER A 60 27.15 8.56 1.17
N GLU A 61 26.17 7.65 1.17
CA GLU A 61 25.76 6.94 2.38
C GLU A 61 26.88 6.05 2.91
N LYS A 62 26.97 5.89 4.23
CA LYS A 62 27.97 5.05 4.89
C LYS A 62 27.96 3.60 4.41
N ASP A 63 26.80 3.07 3.97
CA ASP A 63 26.65 1.74 3.40
C ASP A 63 25.75 1.80 2.15
N MET A 64 26.35 2.15 1.01
CA MET A 64 25.64 2.21 -0.28
C MET A 64 25.08 0.84 -0.68
N ALA A 65 25.78 -0.25 -0.39
CA ALA A 65 25.31 -1.58 -0.72
C ALA A 65 24.06 -1.96 0.09
N PHE A 66 23.97 -1.52 1.35
CA PHE A 66 22.76 -1.68 2.13
C PHE A 66 21.61 -0.83 1.57
N SER A 67 21.88 0.43 1.20
CA SER A 67 20.89 1.32 0.57
C SER A 67 20.34 0.71 -0.73
N ALA A 68 21.20 0.17 -1.58
CA ALA A 68 20.80 -0.54 -2.80
C ALA A 68 19.89 -1.74 -2.51
N ARG A 69 20.27 -2.58 -1.53
CA ARG A 69 19.44 -3.72 -1.12
C ARG A 69 18.10 -3.28 -0.53
N ASP A 70 18.09 -2.20 0.23
CA ASP A 70 16.86 -1.66 0.82
C ASP A 70 15.86 -1.22 -0.25
N ARG A 71 16.34 -0.62 -1.33
CA ARG A 71 15.52 -0.14 -2.47
C ARG A 71 15.05 -1.27 -3.38
N ILE A 72 15.93 -2.17 -3.78
CA ILE A 72 15.64 -3.17 -4.83
C ILE A 72 15.14 -4.50 -4.25
N ASN A 73 15.72 -4.99 -3.15
CA ASN A 73 15.32 -6.31 -2.63
C ASN A 73 13.99 -6.27 -1.87
N ARG A 74 13.54 -5.10 -1.42
CA ARG A 74 12.27 -5.01 -0.69
C ARG A 74 11.08 -4.97 -1.64
N ALA A 75 10.70 -3.79 -2.15
CA ALA A 75 9.51 -3.70 -2.98
C ALA A 75 9.71 -4.25 -4.40
N PRO A 76 10.69 -3.83 -5.20
CA PRO A 76 10.81 -4.29 -6.58
C PRO A 76 10.91 -5.80 -6.71
N LYS A 77 11.77 -6.45 -5.90
CA LYS A 77 11.89 -7.91 -5.91
C LYS A 77 10.70 -8.61 -5.29
N ALA A 78 10.20 -8.13 -4.13
CA ALA A 78 9.11 -8.81 -3.42
C ALA A 78 7.79 -8.74 -4.18
N LEU A 79 7.60 -7.72 -5.01
CA LEU A 79 6.46 -7.57 -5.92
C LEU A 79 6.72 -8.20 -7.30
N GLY A 80 7.89 -8.79 -7.53
CA GLY A 80 8.18 -9.54 -8.74
C GLY A 80 8.49 -8.69 -9.97
N PHE A 81 8.83 -7.42 -9.83
CA PHE A 81 9.23 -6.59 -10.96
C PHE A 81 10.64 -6.89 -11.46
N VAL A 82 11.50 -7.41 -10.59
CA VAL A 82 12.89 -7.78 -10.92
C VAL A 82 13.25 -9.15 -10.34
N ASP A 83 14.01 -9.95 -11.09
CA ASP A 83 14.74 -11.09 -10.57
C ASP A 83 16.22 -10.72 -10.40
N LEU A 84 16.77 -11.09 -9.26
CA LEU A 84 18.16 -10.79 -8.90
C LEU A 84 19.07 -12.01 -8.91
N LYS A 85 18.54 -13.19 -9.30
CA LYS A 85 19.27 -14.47 -9.30
C LYS A 85 18.91 -15.29 -10.53
N PRO A 86 19.92 -15.90 -11.20
CA PRO A 86 21.36 -15.79 -10.93
C PRO A 86 21.96 -14.44 -11.32
N HIS A 87 21.28 -13.68 -12.18
CA HIS A 87 21.65 -12.36 -12.68
C HIS A 87 20.45 -11.42 -12.57
N ILE A 88 20.71 -10.12 -12.67
CA ILE A 88 19.67 -9.08 -12.71
C ILE A 88 18.93 -9.20 -14.01
N ASN A 89 17.61 -9.42 -13.93
CA ASN A 89 16.71 -9.43 -15.07
C ASN A 89 15.43 -8.67 -14.74
N LEU A 90 14.89 -8.01 -15.74
CA LEU A 90 13.52 -7.49 -15.69
C LEU A 90 12.54 -8.64 -15.92
N THR A 91 11.43 -8.64 -15.23
CA THR A 91 10.36 -9.62 -15.43
C THR A 91 9.28 -9.05 -16.35
N GLU A 92 8.38 -9.86 -16.88
CA GLU A 92 7.22 -9.38 -17.65
C GLU A 92 6.41 -8.33 -16.85
N ALA A 93 6.12 -8.61 -15.57
CA ALA A 93 5.47 -7.66 -14.69
C ALA A 93 6.28 -6.36 -14.52
N GLY A 94 7.60 -6.47 -14.47
CA GLY A 94 8.52 -5.33 -14.41
C GLY A 94 8.51 -4.49 -15.68
N GLU A 95 8.56 -5.12 -16.86
CA GLU A 95 8.45 -4.46 -18.16
C GLU A 95 7.15 -3.67 -18.28
N ASN A 96 6.04 -4.31 -17.92
CA ASN A 96 4.74 -3.67 -17.90
C ASN A 96 4.70 -2.47 -16.93
N PHE A 97 5.34 -2.59 -15.75
CA PHE A 97 5.35 -1.53 -14.75
C PHE A 97 6.16 -0.31 -15.19
N ILE A 98 7.36 -0.51 -15.74
CA ILE A 98 8.23 0.61 -16.18
C ILE A 98 7.80 1.22 -17.52
N SER A 99 6.92 0.55 -18.28
CA SER A 99 6.35 1.11 -19.51
C SER A 99 5.51 2.36 -19.25
N GLY A 100 5.05 2.56 -18.02
CA GLY A 100 4.18 3.65 -17.62
C GLY A 100 2.73 3.50 -18.10
N LYS A 101 2.41 2.42 -18.84
CA LYS A 101 1.04 2.15 -19.30
C LYS A 101 0.30 1.33 -18.26
N ARG A 102 -0.89 1.81 -17.85
CA ARG A 102 -1.76 1.14 -16.87
C ARG A 102 -1.01 0.70 -15.60
N THR A 103 -0.16 1.55 -15.11
CA THR A 103 0.68 1.30 -13.93
C THR A 103 -0.16 0.91 -12.70
N GLU A 104 -1.35 1.50 -12.56
CA GLU A 104 -2.31 1.17 -11.49
C GLU A 104 -2.74 -0.30 -11.55
N GLU A 105 -3.09 -0.80 -12.76
CA GLU A 105 -3.51 -2.18 -12.99
C GLU A 105 -2.35 -3.16 -12.76
N VAL A 106 -1.17 -2.86 -13.28
CA VAL A 106 0.04 -3.67 -13.07
C VAL A 106 0.37 -3.78 -11.59
N LEU A 107 0.35 -2.64 -10.88
CA LEU A 107 0.60 -2.63 -9.44
C LEU A 107 -0.45 -3.45 -8.68
N LEU A 108 -1.74 -3.30 -9.03
CA LEU A 108 -2.82 -4.07 -8.40
C LEU A 108 -2.57 -5.57 -8.48
N ARG A 109 -2.24 -6.11 -9.67
CA ARG A 109 -1.95 -7.54 -9.84
C ARG A 109 -0.83 -8.01 -8.93
N GLN A 110 0.25 -7.24 -8.83
CA GLN A 110 1.38 -7.60 -7.97
C GLN A 110 1.04 -7.51 -6.48
N LEU A 111 0.22 -6.54 -6.06
CA LEU A 111 -0.26 -6.46 -4.68
C LEU A 111 -1.18 -7.64 -4.31
N LEU A 112 -2.02 -8.10 -5.24
CA LEU A 112 -2.89 -9.26 -5.03
C LEU A 112 -2.10 -10.58 -4.94
N LYS A 113 -0.87 -10.63 -5.48
CA LYS A 113 0.06 -11.77 -5.39
C LYS A 113 0.97 -11.70 -4.16
N PHE A 114 1.17 -10.52 -3.58
CA PHE A 114 2.02 -10.36 -2.41
C PHE A 114 1.48 -11.17 -1.22
N GLN A 115 2.33 -12.03 -0.66
CA GLN A 115 1.93 -13.00 0.36
C GLN A 115 2.95 -13.16 1.48
N LEU A 116 2.46 -13.60 2.63
CA LEU A 116 3.24 -13.95 3.81
C LEU A 116 2.75 -15.31 4.35
N PRO A 117 3.62 -16.33 4.45
CA PRO A 117 5.00 -16.37 4.00
C PRO A 117 5.15 -16.53 2.49
N SER A 118 6.36 -16.38 1.97
CA SER A 118 6.73 -16.66 0.60
C SER A 118 8.09 -17.39 0.57
N PRO A 119 8.52 -18.00 -0.57
CA PRO A 119 9.82 -18.64 -0.69
C PRO A 119 11.02 -17.71 -0.49
N TYR A 120 10.79 -16.40 -0.48
CA TYR A 120 11.83 -15.41 -0.18
C TYR A 120 12.15 -15.28 1.32
N HIS A 121 11.37 -15.93 2.19
CA HIS A 121 11.62 -15.99 3.63
C HIS A 121 12.42 -17.24 3.99
N MET A 122 13.18 -17.16 5.07
CA MET A 122 13.87 -18.34 5.62
C MET A 122 12.84 -19.23 6.32
N GLU A 123 12.90 -20.53 6.04
CA GLU A 123 12.05 -21.56 6.66
C GLU A 123 10.54 -21.17 6.65
N PRO A 124 9.96 -20.84 5.48
CA PRO A 124 8.61 -20.25 5.40
C PRO A 124 7.55 -21.18 6.01
N GLU A 125 7.74 -22.49 5.95
CA GLU A 125 6.83 -23.49 6.54
C GLU A 125 6.64 -23.31 8.05
N LYS A 126 7.70 -22.93 8.78
CA LYS A 126 7.63 -22.73 10.24
C LYS A 126 6.71 -21.57 10.63
N PHE A 127 6.41 -20.68 9.70
CA PHE A 127 5.61 -19.48 9.98
C PHE A 127 4.15 -19.60 9.54
N LYS A 128 3.72 -20.71 8.93
CA LYS A 128 2.33 -20.92 8.49
C LYS A 128 1.30 -20.75 9.62
N GLY A 129 1.64 -21.06 10.86
CA GLY A 129 0.76 -20.86 12.02
C GLY A 129 0.63 -19.39 12.46
N ILE A 130 1.59 -18.53 12.09
CA ILE A 130 1.62 -17.11 12.46
C ILE A 130 1.19 -16.25 11.26
N PHE A 131 1.73 -16.56 10.09
CA PHE A 131 1.45 -15.88 8.83
C PHE A 131 0.87 -16.87 7.81
N CYS A 132 -0.34 -16.60 7.38
CA CYS A 132 -0.98 -17.27 6.25
C CYS A 132 -1.95 -16.27 5.62
N VAL A 133 -1.42 -15.37 4.77
CA VAL A 133 -2.20 -14.22 4.32
C VAL A 133 -1.64 -13.62 3.02
N LYS A 134 -2.52 -13.04 2.22
CA LYS A 134 -2.21 -12.06 1.18
C LYS A 134 -2.59 -10.67 1.70
N PRO A 135 -1.66 -9.90 2.27
CA PRO A 135 -1.97 -8.72 3.08
C PRO A 135 -2.83 -7.69 2.37
N TYR A 136 -2.49 -7.30 1.14
CA TYR A 136 -3.25 -6.29 0.41
C TYR A 136 -4.65 -6.79 0.04
N LEU A 137 -4.81 -8.06 -0.35
CA LEU A 137 -6.10 -8.68 -0.62
C LEU A 137 -7.02 -8.62 0.61
N GLU A 138 -6.47 -8.96 1.79
CA GLU A 138 -7.25 -8.95 3.04
C GLU A 138 -7.59 -7.51 3.49
N ILE A 139 -6.73 -6.53 3.24
CA ILE A 139 -7.06 -5.12 3.53
C ILE A 139 -8.15 -4.61 2.57
N PHE A 140 -8.11 -4.96 1.28
CA PHE A 140 -9.24 -4.68 0.36
C PHE A 140 -10.54 -5.30 0.87
N ARG A 141 -10.48 -6.54 1.36
CA ARG A 141 -11.64 -7.22 1.96
C ARG A 141 -12.16 -6.50 3.20
N LEU A 142 -11.28 -5.99 4.07
CA LEU A 142 -11.68 -5.17 5.22
C LEU A 142 -12.39 -3.89 4.79
N ILE A 143 -11.86 -3.19 3.78
CA ILE A 143 -12.48 -1.97 3.26
C ILE A 143 -13.86 -2.30 2.67
N TYR A 144 -13.97 -3.38 1.91
CA TYR A 144 -15.21 -3.82 1.28
C TYR A 144 -16.28 -4.15 2.33
N GLU A 145 -15.94 -4.95 3.35
CA GLU A 145 -16.82 -5.40 4.42
C GLU A 145 -17.27 -4.25 5.33
N LEU A 146 -16.37 -3.32 5.65
CA LEU A 146 -16.62 -2.22 6.58
C LEU A 146 -17.15 -0.95 5.90
N GLY A 147 -17.15 -0.91 4.55
CA GLY A 147 -17.41 0.27 3.73
C GLY A 147 -16.27 1.27 3.70
N THR A 148 -15.65 1.52 4.84
CA THR A 148 -14.48 2.40 5.00
C THR A 148 -13.53 1.83 6.04
N ILE A 149 -12.26 2.21 5.97
CA ILE A 149 -11.30 1.98 7.04
C ILE A 149 -10.52 3.27 7.32
N SER A 150 -10.44 3.66 8.58
CA SER A 150 -9.60 4.79 8.97
C SER A 150 -8.13 4.39 9.10
N PHE A 151 -7.25 5.40 9.06
CA PHE A 151 -5.83 5.19 9.28
C PHE A 151 -5.53 4.52 10.64
N ASP A 152 -6.21 4.97 11.68
CA ASP A 152 -6.07 4.40 13.02
C ASP A 152 -6.58 2.95 13.10
N GLU A 153 -7.69 2.64 12.45
CA GLU A 153 -8.22 1.27 12.39
C GLU A 153 -7.27 0.33 11.63
N LEU A 154 -6.69 0.78 10.51
CA LEU A 154 -5.69 0.01 9.81
C LEU A 154 -4.44 -0.20 10.66
N MET A 155 -3.94 0.85 11.32
CA MET A 155 -2.76 0.82 12.17
C MET A 155 -2.95 -0.12 13.37
N ILE A 156 -4.08 -0.04 14.04
CA ILE A 156 -4.32 -0.79 15.29
C ILE A 156 -4.73 -2.24 15.00
N PHE A 157 -5.64 -2.45 14.05
CA PHE A 157 -6.27 -3.75 13.80
C PHE A 157 -5.81 -4.38 12.49
N GLY A 158 -5.80 -3.64 11.38
CA GLY A 158 -5.42 -4.19 10.09
C GLY A 158 -4.03 -4.79 10.09
N MET A 159 -3.09 -4.21 10.86
CA MET A 159 -1.74 -4.75 11.03
C MET A 159 -1.70 -6.07 11.80
N GLN A 160 -2.74 -6.47 12.51
CA GLN A 160 -2.84 -7.75 13.23
C GLN A 160 -3.37 -8.89 12.34
N LEU A 161 -3.82 -8.58 11.11
CA LEU A 161 -4.38 -9.56 10.16
C LEU A 161 -3.27 -10.41 9.52
N THR A 162 -2.50 -11.10 10.32
CA THR A 162 -1.38 -11.95 9.90
C THR A 162 -1.83 -13.29 9.31
N HIS A 163 -3.07 -13.68 9.54
CA HIS A 163 -3.66 -14.90 9.04
C HIS A 163 -5.09 -14.62 8.58
N TYR A 164 -5.49 -15.15 7.42
CA TYR A 164 -6.81 -14.89 6.83
C TYR A 164 -7.97 -15.34 7.75
N ASN A 165 -7.75 -16.35 8.61
CA ASN A 165 -8.76 -16.80 9.60
C ASN A 165 -9.04 -15.77 10.70
N LYS A 166 -8.21 -14.74 10.89
CA LYS A 166 -8.44 -13.67 11.86
C LYS A 166 -9.41 -12.60 11.35
N PHE A 167 -9.84 -12.70 10.09
CA PHE A 167 -10.61 -11.66 9.44
C PHE A 167 -11.86 -11.25 10.22
N ASP A 168 -12.71 -12.21 10.56
CA ASP A 168 -13.98 -11.93 11.25
C ASP A 168 -13.77 -11.34 12.64
N SER A 169 -12.74 -11.80 13.37
CA SER A 169 -12.37 -11.22 14.67
C SER A 169 -11.89 -9.79 14.55
N ILE A 170 -11.07 -9.49 13.54
CA ILE A 170 -10.59 -8.13 13.26
C ILE A 170 -11.76 -7.19 12.88
N VAL A 171 -12.69 -7.64 12.05
CA VAL A 171 -13.93 -6.88 11.73
C VAL A 171 -14.73 -6.59 13.01
N ALA A 172 -14.92 -7.57 13.88
CA ALA A 172 -15.64 -7.40 15.14
C ALA A 172 -14.94 -6.40 16.09
N GLU A 173 -13.61 -6.48 16.18
CA GLU A 173 -12.80 -5.56 16.99
C GLU A 173 -12.89 -4.11 16.46
N ILE A 174 -12.83 -3.91 15.15
CA ILE A 174 -12.99 -2.58 14.53
C ILE A 174 -14.40 -2.02 14.83
N LYS A 175 -15.45 -2.83 14.66
CA LYS A 175 -16.83 -2.42 14.99
C LYS A 175 -16.97 -2.05 16.46
N THR A 176 -16.29 -2.77 17.34
CA THR A 176 -16.26 -2.49 18.80
C THR A 176 -15.51 -1.19 19.10
N PHE A 177 -14.34 -0.99 18.50
CA PHE A 177 -13.57 0.25 18.63
C PHE A 177 -14.39 1.47 18.17
N ARG A 178 -15.11 1.37 17.04
CA ARG A 178 -16.02 2.42 16.55
C ARG A 178 -17.08 2.78 17.58
N ARG A 179 -17.69 1.77 18.22
CA ARG A 179 -18.68 1.99 19.29
C ARG A 179 -18.04 2.65 20.52
N MET A 180 -16.90 2.15 20.98
CA MET A 180 -16.19 2.74 22.12
C MET A 180 -15.79 4.19 21.87
N LYS A 181 -15.37 4.52 20.65
CA LYS A 181 -15.05 5.90 20.24
C LYS A 181 -16.25 6.83 20.39
N LEU A 182 -17.48 6.39 20.05
CA LEU A 182 -18.69 7.21 20.17
C LEU A 182 -19.03 7.56 21.62
N TYR A 183 -18.71 6.67 22.56
CA TYR A 183 -19.04 6.84 23.99
C TYR A 183 -17.85 7.32 24.84
N ALA A 184 -16.70 7.54 24.21
CA ALA A 184 -15.49 7.96 24.91
C ALA A 184 -15.68 9.37 25.50
N LYS A 185 -15.44 9.52 26.81
CA LYS A 185 -15.44 10.81 27.52
C LYS A 185 -14.12 11.57 27.35
N LEU A 186 -13.11 10.91 26.79
CA LEU A 186 -11.77 11.48 26.54
C LEU A 186 -11.72 12.13 25.16
N SER A 187 -10.75 13.04 24.98
CA SER A 187 -10.44 13.51 23.62
C SER A 187 -10.07 12.32 22.72
N TYR A 188 -10.38 12.40 21.44
CA TYR A 188 -10.05 11.32 20.51
C TYR A 188 -8.56 10.97 20.50
N LYS A 189 -7.69 11.98 20.58
CA LYS A 189 -6.22 11.82 20.66
C LYS A 189 -5.82 10.96 21.86
N THR A 190 -6.39 11.24 23.03
CA THR A 190 -6.11 10.49 24.27
C THR A 190 -6.70 9.07 24.19
N PHE A 191 -7.96 8.94 23.79
CA PHE A 191 -8.61 7.64 23.61
C PHE A 191 -7.80 6.72 22.68
N ARG A 192 -7.48 7.20 21.49
CA ARG A 192 -6.68 6.47 20.50
C ARG A 192 -5.31 6.09 21.04
N GLY A 193 -4.61 7.03 21.69
CA GLY A 193 -3.28 6.81 22.25
C GLY A 193 -3.27 5.70 23.29
N ASN A 194 -4.22 5.73 24.22
CA ASN A 194 -4.37 4.70 25.26
C ASN A 194 -4.70 3.34 24.64
N TYR A 195 -5.63 3.32 23.70
CA TYR A 195 -6.05 2.10 23.02
C TYR A 195 -4.90 1.47 22.22
N LEU A 196 -4.14 2.28 21.47
CA LEU A 196 -2.97 1.80 20.73
C LEU A 196 -1.91 1.22 21.68
N LYS A 197 -1.63 1.89 22.80
CA LYS A 197 -0.69 1.40 23.80
C LYS A 197 -1.12 0.02 24.32
N GLU A 198 -2.37 -0.12 24.74
CA GLU A 198 -2.95 -1.36 25.24
C GLU A 198 -2.85 -2.49 24.20
N GLN A 199 -3.20 -2.22 22.95
CA GLN A 199 -3.10 -3.21 21.87
C GLN A 199 -1.66 -3.64 21.60
N VAL A 200 -0.70 -2.72 21.62
CA VAL A 200 0.72 -3.07 21.45
C VAL A 200 1.22 -3.92 22.62
N GLU A 201 0.87 -3.56 23.85
CA GLU A 201 1.22 -4.35 25.05
C GLU A 201 0.63 -5.76 24.97
N LYS A 202 -0.62 -5.91 24.53
CA LYS A 202 -1.28 -7.21 24.31
C LYS A 202 -0.58 -8.04 23.22
N ILE A 203 -0.27 -7.46 22.07
CA ILE A 203 0.41 -8.15 20.95
C ILE A 203 1.79 -8.67 21.36
N TYR A 204 2.50 -7.90 22.17
CA TYR A 204 3.88 -8.17 22.57
C TYR A 204 4.02 -8.60 24.03
N ALA A 205 2.93 -9.12 24.65
CA ALA A 205 2.91 -9.49 26.06
C ALA A 205 4.04 -10.47 26.43
N ASP A 206 4.26 -11.51 25.63
CA ASP A 206 5.33 -12.48 25.86
C ASP A 206 6.71 -11.83 25.83
N ASP A 207 6.98 -10.97 24.80
CA ASP A 207 8.27 -10.26 24.69
C ASP A 207 8.51 -9.34 25.90
N ILE A 208 7.46 -8.71 26.42
CA ILE A 208 7.51 -7.82 27.58
C ILE A 208 7.78 -8.64 28.85
N ASN A 209 7.04 -9.75 29.05
CA ASN A 209 7.19 -10.62 30.20
C ASN A 209 8.57 -11.29 30.25
N ASP A 210 9.10 -11.68 29.10
CA ASP A 210 10.41 -12.32 28.96
C ASP A 210 11.58 -11.31 29.00
N GLY A 211 11.30 -10.00 29.08
CA GLY A 211 12.30 -8.94 29.04
C GLY A 211 12.96 -8.75 27.67
N ASN A 212 12.36 -9.26 26.60
CA ASN A 212 12.82 -9.14 25.20
C ASN A 212 12.41 -7.81 24.54
N THR A 213 12.61 -6.70 25.27
CA THR A 213 12.15 -5.35 24.88
C THR A 213 13.17 -4.55 24.07
N LYS A 214 14.33 -5.14 23.71
CA LYS A 214 15.31 -4.48 22.83
C LYS A 214 14.79 -4.43 21.39
N THR A 215 14.84 -3.24 20.77
CA THR A 215 14.53 -3.07 19.37
C THR A 215 15.78 -2.78 18.53
N ARG A 216 15.65 -2.86 17.19
CA ARG A 216 16.72 -2.47 16.27
C ARG A 216 17.04 -0.98 16.38
N GLU A 217 16.04 -0.16 16.64
CA GLU A 217 16.10 1.30 16.68
C GLU A 217 16.55 1.84 18.03
N SER A 218 16.47 1.04 19.08
CA SER A 218 16.84 1.46 20.45
C SER A 218 17.55 0.35 21.21
N ARG A 219 18.66 0.71 21.87
CA ARG A 219 19.34 -0.16 22.84
C ARG A 219 18.69 -0.11 24.22
N ASP A 220 17.84 0.88 24.45
CA ASP A 220 17.05 1.01 25.67
C ASP A 220 16.03 -0.14 25.76
N LYS A 221 16.02 -0.83 26.89
CA LYS A 221 15.15 -1.98 27.17
C LYS A 221 13.89 -1.60 27.95
N SER A 222 13.63 -0.31 28.17
CA SER A 222 12.42 0.13 28.88
C SER A 222 11.17 -0.27 28.10
N ILE A 223 10.14 -0.71 28.77
CA ILE A 223 8.85 -1.10 28.18
C ILE A 223 8.23 0.07 27.43
N ASP A 224 8.25 1.27 28.01
CA ASP A 224 7.68 2.45 27.37
C ASP A 224 8.38 2.77 26.02
N LYS A 225 9.71 2.65 25.97
CA LYS A 225 10.45 2.84 24.71
C LYS A 225 10.14 1.77 23.68
N PHE A 226 10.02 0.52 24.14
CA PHE A 226 9.63 -0.60 23.29
C PHE A 226 8.24 -0.39 22.69
N VAL A 227 7.23 -0.09 23.52
CA VAL A 227 5.84 0.16 23.09
C VAL A 227 5.77 1.34 22.12
N THR A 228 6.47 2.45 22.44
CA THR A 228 6.54 3.62 21.55
C THR A 228 7.14 3.25 20.18
N THR A 229 8.20 2.44 20.16
CA THR A 229 8.86 2.02 18.92
C THR A 229 7.94 1.11 18.10
N LYS A 230 7.27 0.13 18.74
CA LYS A 230 6.31 -0.75 18.07
C LYS A 230 5.11 0.01 17.52
N SER A 231 4.56 0.95 18.27
CA SER A 231 3.47 1.83 17.84
C SER A 231 3.85 2.64 16.60
N ARG A 232 5.08 3.20 16.57
CA ARG A 232 5.59 3.92 15.40
C ARG A 232 5.75 3.00 14.18
N ASN A 233 6.24 1.77 14.38
CA ASN A 233 6.37 0.79 13.29
C ASN A 233 5.01 0.44 12.68
N LEU A 234 3.98 0.19 13.50
CA LEU A 234 2.61 -0.04 13.03
C LEU A 234 2.10 1.12 12.18
N ARG A 235 2.38 2.34 12.61
CA ARG A 235 2.02 3.55 11.88
C ARG A 235 2.74 3.63 10.53
N ASP A 236 4.04 3.40 10.50
CA ASP A 236 4.83 3.44 9.26
C ASP A 236 4.36 2.39 8.25
N TYR A 237 3.96 1.21 8.72
CA TYR A 237 3.39 0.16 7.87
C TYR A 237 2.00 0.51 7.36
N ALA A 238 1.14 1.08 8.21
CA ALA A 238 -0.18 1.54 7.80
C ALA A 238 -0.10 2.66 6.74
N ASP A 239 0.84 3.62 6.92
CA ASP A 239 1.10 4.68 5.93
C ASP A 239 1.55 4.10 4.58
N ALA A 240 2.52 3.19 4.61
CA ALA A 240 2.95 2.52 3.39
C ALA A 240 1.80 1.75 2.72
N CYS A 241 1.01 0.99 3.49
CA CYS A 241 -0.14 0.26 2.98
C CYS A 241 -1.15 1.19 2.29
N PHE A 242 -1.53 2.31 2.91
CA PHE A 242 -2.44 3.28 2.32
C PHE A 242 -1.93 3.85 0.99
N ARG A 243 -0.64 4.19 0.94
CA ARG A 243 -0.02 4.70 -0.30
C ARG A 243 -0.05 3.67 -1.43
N TYR A 244 0.24 2.41 -1.11
CA TYR A 244 0.20 1.33 -2.09
C TYR A 244 -1.23 1.05 -2.57
N LEU A 245 -2.22 0.98 -1.67
CA LEU A 245 -3.63 0.81 -2.05
C LEU A 245 -4.12 1.97 -2.93
N ARG A 246 -3.78 3.21 -2.57
CA ARG A 246 -4.15 4.38 -3.37
C ARG A 246 -3.56 4.34 -4.77
N ALA A 247 -2.31 3.91 -4.90
CA ALA A 247 -1.62 3.82 -6.19
C ALA A 247 -2.19 2.73 -7.13
N THR A 248 -3.14 1.90 -6.66
CA THR A 248 -3.88 0.97 -7.52
C THR A 248 -5.09 1.61 -8.21
N GLY A 249 -5.48 2.82 -7.84
CA GLY A 249 -6.69 3.47 -8.34
C GLY A 249 -8.01 2.81 -7.90
N MET A 250 -7.98 1.86 -6.92
CA MET A 250 -9.17 1.15 -6.44
C MET A 250 -9.85 1.86 -5.29
N VAL A 251 -9.16 2.75 -4.59
CA VAL A 251 -9.66 3.41 -3.39
C VAL A 251 -9.61 4.92 -3.52
N GLU A 252 -10.54 5.57 -2.86
CA GLU A 252 -10.61 7.01 -2.67
C GLU A 252 -10.39 7.39 -1.20
N ILE A 253 -9.96 8.61 -0.98
CA ILE A 253 -9.71 9.18 0.34
C ILE A 253 -10.91 9.97 0.78
N SER A 254 -11.31 9.85 2.06
CA SER A 254 -12.31 10.73 2.65
C SER A 254 -11.87 12.21 2.59
N GLN A 255 -12.82 13.12 2.57
CA GLN A 255 -12.57 14.57 2.48
C GLN A 255 -11.61 15.11 3.55
N ARG A 256 -11.53 14.46 4.72
CA ARG A 256 -10.63 14.82 5.82
C ARG A 256 -9.33 14.02 5.85
N GLY A 257 -9.08 13.16 4.87
CA GLY A 257 -7.85 12.36 4.80
C GLY A 257 -7.70 11.27 5.87
N HIS A 258 -8.74 11.01 6.68
CA HIS A 258 -8.64 10.06 7.80
C HIS A 258 -8.98 8.62 7.44
N SER A 259 -9.66 8.39 6.33
CA SER A 259 -10.13 7.06 5.92
C SER A 259 -10.10 6.90 4.42
N ILE A 260 -10.11 5.65 3.99
CA ILE A 260 -10.26 5.25 2.59
C ILE A 260 -11.48 4.36 2.43
N SER A 261 -12.09 4.43 1.25
CA SER A 261 -13.18 3.58 0.78
C SER A 261 -12.89 3.07 -0.63
N ILE A 262 -13.61 2.06 -1.07
CA ILE A 262 -13.54 1.62 -2.46
C ILE A 262 -14.25 2.67 -3.32
N MET A 263 -13.61 3.06 -4.43
CA MET A 263 -14.24 3.94 -5.42
C MET A 263 -15.52 3.28 -5.98
N PRO A 264 -16.65 3.99 -6.06
CA PRO A 264 -17.90 3.43 -6.58
C PRO A 264 -17.73 2.77 -7.95
N GLU A 265 -16.98 3.40 -8.86
CA GLU A 265 -16.74 2.92 -10.21
C GLU A 265 -15.84 1.67 -10.26
N LYS A 266 -15.10 1.38 -9.18
CA LYS A 266 -14.19 0.23 -9.05
C LYS A 266 -14.78 -0.90 -8.22
N ARG A 267 -16.01 -0.76 -7.72
CA ARG A 267 -16.63 -1.74 -6.84
C ARG A 267 -16.73 -3.14 -7.47
N LYS A 268 -17.15 -3.23 -8.73
CA LYS A 268 -17.24 -4.52 -9.46
C LYS A 268 -15.87 -5.19 -9.64
N GLU A 269 -14.83 -4.39 -9.90
CA GLU A 269 -13.44 -4.86 -9.98
C GLU A 269 -12.99 -5.48 -8.66
N VAL A 270 -13.28 -4.78 -7.55
CA VAL A 270 -12.94 -5.27 -6.20
C VAL A 270 -13.70 -6.53 -5.84
N GLU A 271 -15.01 -6.58 -6.08
CA GLU A 271 -15.85 -7.77 -5.87
C GLU A 271 -15.33 -8.98 -6.64
N PHE A 272 -14.93 -8.74 -7.89
CA PHE A 272 -14.41 -9.80 -8.76
C PHE A 272 -13.11 -10.39 -8.17
N PHE A 273 -12.07 -9.59 -7.93
CA PHE A 273 -10.83 -10.17 -7.42
C PHE A 273 -10.95 -10.71 -5.99
N LEU A 274 -11.83 -10.15 -5.14
CA LEU A 274 -12.11 -10.72 -3.82
C LEU A 274 -12.78 -12.09 -3.88
N SER A 275 -13.51 -12.39 -4.97
CA SER A 275 -14.14 -13.69 -5.21
C SER A 275 -13.20 -14.70 -5.87
N MET A 276 -12.32 -14.22 -6.76
CA MET A 276 -11.49 -15.09 -7.62
C MET A 276 -10.11 -15.40 -7.05
N VAL A 277 -9.52 -14.45 -6.31
CA VAL A 277 -8.16 -14.62 -5.78
C VAL A 277 -8.19 -15.40 -4.46
N ASP A 278 -7.51 -16.54 -4.43
CA ASP A 278 -7.38 -17.34 -3.21
C ASP A 278 -6.68 -16.50 -2.12
N ARG A 279 -7.24 -16.54 -0.91
CA ARG A 279 -6.75 -15.85 0.28
C ARG A 279 -5.44 -16.44 0.81
N LYS A 280 -5.20 -17.73 0.51
CA LYS A 280 -4.02 -18.45 1.01
C LYS A 280 -2.78 -18.14 0.18
N PRO A 281 -1.61 -18.08 0.81
CA PRO A 281 -0.34 -18.11 0.11
C PRO A 281 -0.18 -19.37 -0.73
N VAL A 282 0.44 -19.23 -1.91
CA VAL A 282 0.71 -20.33 -2.85
C VAL A 282 2.21 -20.57 -2.97
N TYR A 283 2.63 -21.78 -3.35
CA TYR A 283 4.03 -22.15 -3.65
C TYR A 283 5.03 -21.75 -2.56
N ILE A 284 4.68 -21.91 -1.28
CA ILE A 284 5.45 -21.38 -0.14
C ILE A 284 6.85 -22.04 -0.07
N ASP A 285 6.95 -23.30 -0.46
CA ASP A 285 8.16 -24.14 -0.46
C ASP A 285 8.74 -24.34 -1.88
N ASP A 286 8.13 -23.77 -2.90
CA ASP A 286 8.55 -23.88 -4.31
C ASP A 286 8.88 -22.52 -4.92
N GLU A 287 10.15 -22.11 -4.80
CA GLU A 287 10.62 -20.82 -5.33
C GLU A 287 10.44 -20.71 -6.86
N ASN A 288 10.56 -21.82 -7.60
CA ASN A 288 10.48 -21.77 -9.06
C ASN A 288 9.05 -21.52 -9.54
N ASN A 289 8.07 -22.23 -9.00
CA ASN A 289 6.67 -22.02 -9.36
C ASN A 289 6.16 -20.68 -8.77
N TYR A 290 6.64 -20.28 -7.58
CA TYR A 290 6.34 -18.96 -7.06
C TYR A 290 6.84 -17.84 -7.96
N LYS A 291 8.07 -17.93 -8.49
CA LYS A 291 8.62 -16.98 -9.46
C LYS A 291 7.79 -16.91 -10.74
N LYS A 292 7.42 -18.05 -11.32
CA LYS A 292 6.55 -18.08 -12.49
C LYS A 292 5.24 -17.33 -12.24
N TYR A 293 4.58 -17.63 -11.12
CA TYR A 293 3.36 -16.96 -10.71
C TYR A 293 3.56 -15.45 -10.46
N LEU A 294 4.64 -15.09 -9.76
CA LEU A 294 4.90 -13.70 -9.36
C LEU A 294 5.28 -12.82 -10.55
N PHE A 295 6.03 -13.35 -11.52
CA PHE A 295 6.59 -12.62 -12.67
C PHE A 295 5.62 -12.48 -13.83
N ASP A 296 4.58 -13.32 -13.89
CA ASP A 296 3.53 -13.26 -14.91
C ASP A 296 2.72 -11.96 -14.76
N GLY A 297 2.77 -11.10 -15.75
CA GLY A 297 2.07 -9.81 -15.77
C GLY A 297 0.56 -9.92 -16.01
N SER A 298 0.05 -11.11 -16.40
CA SER A 298 -1.36 -11.35 -16.75
C SER A 298 -2.20 -11.86 -15.59
N VAL A 299 -1.58 -12.42 -14.53
CA VAL A 299 -2.29 -12.98 -13.37
C VAL A 299 -2.18 -12.09 -12.13
N PRO A 300 -3.21 -12.12 -11.25
CA PRO A 300 -4.54 -12.71 -11.45
C PRO A 300 -5.35 -11.97 -12.51
N GLU A 301 -6.30 -12.67 -13.15
CA GLU A 301 -7.26 -12.02 -14.04
C GLU A 301 -8.02 -10.93 -13.28
N LEU A 302 -8.18 -9.77 -13.91
CA LEU A 302 -8.98 -8.65 -13.41
C LEU A 302 -10.33 -8.60 -14.14
N TYR A 303 -11.31 -7.92 -13.56
CA TYR A 303 -12.64 -7.77 -14.15
C TYR A 303 -12.58 -7.20 -15.57
N SER A 304 -11.72 -6.20 -15.76
CA SER A 304 -11.51 -5.49 -17.01
C SER A 304 -10.71 -6.28 -18.08
N ASP A 305 -10.19 -7.47 -17.76
CA ASP A 305 -9.53 -8.33 -18.77
C ASP A 305 -10.52 -9.05 -19.67
N ASN A 306 -11.72 -9.33 -19.16
CA ASN A 306 -12.78 -9.90 -19.95
C ASN A 306 -13.47 -8.82 -20.76
N ARG A 307 -13.41 -8.94 -22.10
CA ARG A 307 -13.93 -7.93 -23.03
C ARG A 307 -15.42 -7.64 -22.83
N PHE A 308 -16.25 -8.63 -22.55
CA PHE A 308 -17.68 -8.43 -22.35
C PHE A 308 -17.95 -7.62 -21.08
N ARG A 309 -17.29 -7.98 -19.97
CA ARG A 309 -17.39 -7.23 -18.70
C ARG A 309 -16.90 -5.79 -18.86
N LEU A 310 -15.83 -5.59 -19.64
CA LEU A 310 -15.26 -4.27 -19.90
C LEU A 310 -16.23 -3.41 -20.71
N ILE A 311 -16.88 -3.96 -21.74
CA ILE A 311 -17.92 -3.26 -22.51
C ILE A 311 -19.08 -2.84 -21.60
N GLU A 312 -19.54 -3.72 -20.73
CA GLU A 312 -20.60 -3.38 -19.75
C GLU A 312 -20.17 -2.24 -18.82
N GLN A 313 -18.93 -2.28 -18.33
CA GLN A 313 -18.39 -1.24 -17.46
C GLN A 313 -18.25 0.10 -18.20
N VAL A 314 -17.81 0.10 -19.44
CA VAL A 314 -17.76 1.30 -20.28
C VAL A 314 -19.16 1.87 -20.51
N LYS A 315 -20.16 1.04 -20.83
CA LYS A 315 -21.56 1.47 -20.97
C LYS A 315 -22.07 2.15 -19.69
N GLU A 316 -21.81 1.55 -18.53
CA GLU A 316 -22.25 2.03 -17.23
C GLU A 316 -21.63 3.39 -16.85
N VAL A 317 -20.31 3.52 -17.11
CA VAL A 317 -19.57 4.74 -16.76
C VAL A 317 -19.81 5.87 -17.74
N THR A 318 -19.94 5.58 -19.05
CA THR A 318 -20.09 6.60 -20.10
C THR A 318 -21.54 6.92 -20.45
N GLY A 319 -22.48 6.00 -20.18
CA GLY A 319 -23.86 6.07 -20.68
C GLY A 319 -23.99 5.81 -22.19
N LYS A 320 -22.88 5.47 -22.88
CA LYS A 320 -22.82 5.21 -24.33
C LYS A 320 -22.83 3.72 -24.61
N SER A 321 -23.61 3.27 -25.58
CA SER A 321 -23.67 1.86 -25.99
C SER A 321 -23.29 1.60 -27.44
N GLU A 322 -23.21 2.66 -28.26
CA GLU A 322 -22.99 2.52 -29.69
C GLU A 322 -21.52 2.20 -30.00
N LYS A 323 -21.31 1.25 -30.90
CA LYS A 323 -20.03 0.86 -31.47
C LYS A 323 -18.91 0.38 -30.51
N LEU A 324 -19.23 0.09 -29.26
CA LEU A 324 -18.23 -0.40 -28.31
C LEU A 324 -17.65 -1.77 -28.72
N GLU A 325 -18.42 -2.54 -29.48
CA GLU A 325 -18.01 -3.84 -29.98
C GLU A 325 -16.97 -3.77 -31.11
N GLU A 326 -16.81 -2.61 -31.74
CA GLU A 326 -15.80 -2.38 -32.78
C GLU A 326 -14.41 -2.10 -32.20
N HIS A 327 -14.31 -1.70 -30.92
CA HIS A 327 -13.05 -1.36 -30.25
C HIS A 327 -12.30 -2.58 -29.73
N THR A 328 -10.99 -2.52 -29.73
CA THR A 328 -10.11 -3.50 -29.06
C THR A 328 -10.24 -3.40 -27.54
N THR A 329 -9.81 -4.42 -26.82
CA THR A 329 -9.78 -4.40 -25.35
C THR A 329 -8.95 -3.21 -24.80
N ASN A 330 -7.85 -2.88 -25.48
CA ASN A 330 -7.02 -1.74 -25.07
C ASN A 330 -7.71 -0.40 -25.27
N GLU A 331 -8.38 -0.20 -26.41
CA GLU A 331 -9.16 1.01 -26.68
C GLU A 331 -10.32 1.16 -25.70
N LEU A 332 -11.01 0.07 -25.37
CA LEU A 332 -12.08 0.07 -24.35
C LEU A 332 -11.54 0.47 -22.97
N LYS A 333 -10.37 -0.03 -22.56
CA LYS A 333 -9.72 0.37 -21.32
C LYS A 333 -9.36 1.87 -21.34
N ASP A 334 -8.84 2.37 -22.45
CA ASP A 334 -8.51 3.81 -22.61
C ASP A 334 -9.78 4.70 -22.56
N ILE A 335 -10.87 4.25 -23.17
CA ILE A 335 -12.19 4.92 -23.08
C ILE A 335 -12.67 4.98 -21.64
N LEU A 336 -12.58 3.87 -20.92
CA LEU A 336 -12.99 3.77 -19.51
C LEU A 336 -12.16 4.69 -18.61
N GLU A 337 -10.84 4.65 -18.75
CA GLU A 337 -9.92 5.51 -18.00
C GLU A 337 -10.18 7.00 -18.22
N ASN A 338 -10.37 7.39 -19.50
CA ASN A 338 -10.72 8.76 -19.87
C ASN A 338 -12.08 9.18 -19.27
N ALA A 339 -13.07 8.31 -19.31
CA ALA A 339 -14.39 8.59 -18.75
C ALA A 339 -14.33 8.79 -17.24
N ILE A 340 -13.60 7.93 -16.52
CA ILE A 340 -13.38 8.05 -15.07
C ILE A 340 -12.63 9.35 -14.75
N ALA A 341 -11.57 9.67 -15.51
CA ALA A 341 -10.81 10.91 -15.34
C ALA A 341 -11.68 12.17 -15.54
N ASN A 342 -12.56 12.14 -16.54
CA ASN A 342 -13.48 13.25 -16.78
C ASN A 342 -14.53 13.40 -15.68
N LYS A 343 -15.07 12.30 -15.15
CA LYS A 343 -15.95 12.34 -13.97
C LYS A 343 -15.23 12.94 -12.75
N LYS A 344 -13.99 12.52 -12.50
CA LYS A 344 -13.17 13.09 -11.41
C LYS A 344 -12.98 14.61 -11.58
N LYS A 345 -12.69 15.09 -12.80
CA LYS A 345 -12.58 16.54 -13.07
C LYS A 345 -13.89 17.29 -12.79
N GLN A 346 -15.03 16.72 -13.17
CA GLN A 346 -16.35 17.32 -12.87
C GLN A 346 -16.62 17.39 -11.37
N ILE A 347 -16.30 16.32 -10.62
CA ILE A 347 -16.43 16.29 -9.16
C ILE A 347 -15.52 17.36 -8.53
N ILE A 348 -14.27 17.46 -8.95
CA ILE A 348 -13.34 18.49 -8.46
C ILE A 348 -13.87 19.90 -8.76
N SER A 349 -14.35 20.14 -9.99
CA SER A 349 -14.93 21.43 -10.35
C SER A 349 -16.13 21.81 -9.45
N LYS A 350 -17.01 20.85 -9.17
CA LYS A 350 -18.12 21.04 -8.23
C LYS A 350 -17.61 21.32 -6.80
N GLN A 351 -16.62 20.56 -6.33
CA GLN A 351 -16.01 20.79 -5.01
C GLN A 351 -15.35 22.16 -4.90
N ILE A 352 -14.71 22.65 -5.98
CA ILE A 352 -14.16 24.02 -6.01
C ILE A 352 -15.25 25.05 -5.78
N THR A 353 -16.39 24.92 -6.48
CA THR A 353 -17.53 25.82 -6.31
C THR A 353 -18.07 25.75 -4.86
N GLU A 354 -18.27 24.55 -4.35
CA GLU A 354 -18.75 24.35 -2.97
C GLU A 354 -17.76 24.91 -1.92
N LEU A 355 -16.45 24.75 -2.12
CA LEU A 355 -15.42 25.27 -1.23
C LEU A 355 -15.38 26.81 -1.22
N LYS A 356 -15.61 27.48 -2.35
CA LYS A 356 -15.68 28.95 -2.43
C LYS A 356 -16.84 29.52 -1.61
N GLU A 357 -17.93 28.76 -1.51
CA GLU A 357 -19.09 29.10 -0.68
C GLU A 357 -18.95 28.66 0.79
N TYR A 358 -18.01 27.73 1.08
CA TYR A 358 -17.81 27.14 2.38
C TYR A 358 -17.01 28.05 3.31
N LYS A 359 -17.65 28.56 4.35
CA LYS A 359 -17.07 29.54 5.28
C LYS A 359 -16.48 28.91 6.56
N ASN A 360 -16.43 27.58 6.67
CA ASN A 360 -15.90 26.91 7.86
C ASN A 360 -14.36 26.77 7.82
N TYR A 361 -13.66 27.84 8.13
CA TYR A 361 -12.20 27.85 8.17
C TYR A 361 -11.63 27.00 9.30
N ALA A 362 -12.41 26.74 10.37
CA ALA A 362 -11.95 25.89 11.49
C ALA A 362 -11.58 24.48 11.03
N ASP A 363 -12.33 23.88 10.12
CA ASP A 363 -12.02 22.56 9.56
C ASP A 363 -10.67 22.51 8.83
N VAL A 364 -10.28 23.58 8.16
CA VAL A 364 -8.99 23.70 7.49
C VAL A 364 -7.86 23.84 8.50
N ILE A 365 -8.06 24.62 9.56
CA ILE A 365 -7.11 24.84 10.65
C ILE A 365 -6.88 23.53 11.41
N ASP A 366 -7.97 22.83 11.79
CA ASP A 366 -7.92 21.53 12.47
C ASP A 366 -7.15 20.50 11.63
N THR A 367 -7.36 20.51 10.29
CA THR A 367 -6.61 19.62 9.39
C THR A 367 -5.12 19.93 9.38
N PHE A 368 -4.70 21.21 9.43
CA PHE A 368 -3.27 21.55 9.54
C PHE A 368 -2.67 21.10 10.89
N ASP A 369 -3.44 21.19 11.97
CA ASP A 369 -2.99 20.69 13.29
C ASP A 369 -2.88 19.16 13.28
N ASP A 370 -3.78 18.45 12.63
CA ASP A 370 -3.73 17.01 12.45
C ASP A 370 -2.49 16.58 11.64
N ILE A 371 -2.17 17.30 10.56
CA ILE A 371 -0.96 17.09 9.76
C ILE A 371 0.29 17.30 10.63
N LYS A 372 0.38 18.43 11.34
CA LYS A 372 1.49 18.78 12.23
C LYS A 372 1.69 17.74 13.34
N ASN A 373 0.60 17.22 13.90
CA ASN A 373 0.62 16.19 14.93
C ASN A 373 0.78 14.78 14.38
N ASN A 374 0.97 14.63 13.07
CA ASN A 374 1.08 13.35 12.41
C ASN A 374 -0.11 12.39 12.67
N VAL A 375 -1.32 12.89 12.69
CA VAL A 375 -2.54 12.11 12.86
C VAL A 375 -3.01 11.52 11.53
N LEU A 376 -2.66 12.18 10.43
CA LEU A 376 -2.98 11.76 9.06
C LEU A 376 -1.86 10.90 8.46
N TYR A 377 -2.21 10.06 7.48
CA TYR A 377 -1.23 9.39 6.64
C TYR A 377 -0.74 10.34 5.55
N ASP A 378 0.39 10.02 4.89
CA ASP A 378 0.96 10.80 3.79
C ASP A 378 0.93 12.32 4.06
N ALA A 379 1.53 12.72 5.19
CA ALA A 379 1.50 14.12 5.64
C ALA A 379 1.88 15.14 4.55
N PRO A 380 2.87 14.90 3.67
CA PRO A 380 3.15 15.81 2.55
C PRO A 380 1.98 16.00 1.60
N LEU A 381 1.31 14.91 1.19
CA LEU A 381 0.14 14.99 0.32
C LEU A 381 -1.03 15.70 1.00
N MET A 382 -1.26 15.39 2.28
CA MET A 382 -2.33 16.04 3.06
C MET A 382 -2.06 17.54 3.24
N LEU A 383 -0.80 17.93 3.38
CA LEU A 383 -0.41 19.34 3.43
C LEU A 383 -0.70 20.03 2.10
N GLU A 384 -0.31 19.44 0.98
CA GLU A 384 -0.59 19.97 -0.35
C GLU A 384 -2.09 20.14 -0.59
N TRP A 385 -2.86 19.08 -0.31
CA TRP A 385 -4.31 19.09 -0.47
C TRP A 385 -5.00 20.13 0.44
N ASN A 386 -4.62 20.22 1.71
CA ASN A 386 -5.26 21.17 2.63
C ASN A 386 -4.85 22.61 2.33
N THR A 387 -3.63 22.83 1.84
CA THR A 387 -3.19 24.13 1.32
C THR A 387 -4.02 24.53 0.10
N TRP A 388 -4.23 23.62 -0.84
CA TRP A 388 -5.11 23.86 -1.98
C TRP A 388 -6.54 24.22 -1.54
N ARG A 389 -7.13 23.50 -0.56
CA ARG A 389 -8.45 23.84 0.03
C ARG A 389 -8.45 25.27 0.60
N ALA A 390 -7.47 25.59 1.44
CA ALA A 390 -7.35 26.89 2.07
C ALA A 390 -7.29 28.02 1.02
N MET A 391 -6.44 27.87 0.02
CA MET A 391 -6.30 28.85 -1.06
C MET A 391 -7.58 28.99 -1.89
N THR A 392 -8.24 27.86 -2.23
CA THR A 392 -9.53 27.87 -2.94
C THR A 392 -10.63 28.60 -2.17
N MET A 393 -10.67 28.43 -0.83
CA MET A 393 -11.66 29.14 0.01
C MET A 393 -11.37 30.63 0.15
N LEU A 394 -10.10 31.05 0.07
CA LEU A 394 -9.70 32.46 0.14
C LEU A 394 -9.89 33.20 -1.20
N ASP A 395 -9.86 32.47 -2.30
CA ASP A 395 -10.00 33.00 -3.68
C ASP A 395 -11.47 33.19 -4.11
N GLY A 396 -12.41 32.92 -3.22
CA GLY A 396 -13.88 32.98 -3.41
C GLY A 396 -14.53 34.20 -2.73
#